data_c527b8d378a58b54d1671737f259d4e3
#
_entry.id   c527b8d378a58b54d1671737f259d4e3
#
_cell.length_a   1.000
_cell.length_b   1.000
_cell.length_c   1.000
_cell.angle_alpha   90.00
_cell.angle_beta   90.00
_cell.angle_gamma   90.00
#
_symmetry.space_group_name_H-M   'P 1'
#
loop_
_entity.id
_entity.type
_entity.pdbx_description
1 polymer ?
#
loop_
_entity_poly.entity_id
_entity_poly.type
_entity_poly.pdbx_seq_one_letter_code
_entity_poly.pdbx_strand_id
1 'polypeptide(L)'
;MKTPVVLVTGAAGGIGAATVAKFAGSGWRVVATDGNAARLDALAVPDLEARLVGDVRTAAGCREIVDAAVAAAGRLDALVNAAGVWREGPVDACSEADFDAVVDVNLKGTFFMCAASIPHLKSAGGVIVNVSSDAGHQGNLGAAAYCASKGGVTVFTKALALELAPHGVRANTVSPADVDTPMLKFQAERYGGGEPEAYYRALLAKYPQGAQARFIRADEVAELVFFLCTPAAAAITGADFAIDQGYSAGK
;
A
#
# COMPACT_ATOMS: atom_id res chain seq x y z
N MET A 1 -12.87 -21.10 -15.45
CA MET A 1 -12.93 -19.70 -14.95
C MET A 1 -11.77 -18.94 -15.57
N LYS A 2 -11.94 -17.65 -15.91
CA LYS A 2 -10.81 -16.84 -16.42
C LYS A 2 -9.85 -16.53 -15.29
N THR A 3 -8.54 -16.55 -15.55
CA THR A 3 -7.49 -16.17 -14.58
C THR A 3 -7.69 -14.75 -14.07
N PRO A 4 -7.74 -14.52 -12.76
CA PRO A 4 -7.98 -13.19 -12.21
C PRO A 4 -6.79 -12.25 -12.44
N VAL A 5 -7.06 -10.95 -12.49
CA VAL A 5 -6.08 -9.88 -12.73
C VAL A 5 -6.02 -8.95 -11.53
N VAL A 6 -4.80 -8.66 -11.08
CA VAL A 6 -4.53 -7.64 -10.06
C VAL A 6 -3.69 -6.50 -10.62
N LEU A 7 -4.05 -5.27 -10.25
CA LEU A 7 -3.22 -4.08 -10.46
C LEU A 7 -2.59 -3.70 -9.11
N VAL A 8 -1.26 -3.58 -9.08
CA VAL A 8 -0.49 -3.21 -7.89
C VAL A 8 0.23 -1.90 -8.14
N THR A 9 -0.03 -0.87 -7.32
CA THR A 9 0.70 0.39 -7.34
C THR A 9 1.90 0.37 -6.39
N GLY A 10 2.93 1.17 -6.65
CA GLY A 10 4.17 1.10 -5.88
C GLY A 10 4.85 -0.26 -6.01
N ALA A 11 4.67 -0.90 -7.16
CA ALA A 11 5.05 -2.29 -7.43
C ALA A 11 6.56 -2.55 -7.34
N ALA A 12 7.38 -1.53 -7.47
CA ALA A 12 8.83 -1.61 -7.32
C ALA A 12 9.33 -1.26 -5.89
N GLY A 13 8.41 -0.97 -4.96
CA GLY A 13 8.70 -0.79 -3.54
C GLY A 13 8.73 -2.11 -2.78
N GLY A 14 9.12 -2.09 -1.48
CA GLY A 14 9.25 -3.32 -0.68
C GLY A 14 7.97 -4.14 -0.60
N ILE A 15 6.90 -3.57 -0.05
CA ILE A 15 5.59 -4.24 0.07
C ILE A 15 4.98 -4.51 -1.31
N GLY A 16 5.06 -3.54 -2.24
CA GLY A 16 4.53 -3.70 -3.59
C GLY A 16 5.21 -4.84 -4.34
N ALA A 17 6.54 -4.92 -4.31
CA ALA A 17 7.30 -5.98 -4.98
C ALA A 17 6.99 -7.37 -4.39
N ALA A 18 6.90 -7.48 -3.06
CA ALA A 18 6.50 -8.72 -2.40
C ALA A 18 5.06 -9.12 -2.78
N THR A 19 4.15 -8.14 -2.88
CA THR A 19 2.78 -8.36 -3.33
C THR A 19 2.73 -8.85 -4.77
N VAL A 20 3.46 -8.22 -5.69
CA VAL A 20 3.56 -8.65 -7.08
C VAL A 20 4.06 -10.10 -7.17
N ALA A 21 5.15 -10.42 -6.45
CA ALA A 21 5.70 -11.78 -6.42
C ALA A 21 4.70 -12.80 -5.87
N LYS A 22 3.98 -12.47 -4.80
CA LYS A 22 2.96 -13.33 -4.19
C LYS A 22 1.82 -13.64 -5.16
N PHE A 23 1.26 -12.63 -5.81
CA PHE A 23 0.16 -12.83 -6.76
C PHE A 23 0.59 -13.61 -7.99
N ALA A 24 1.75 -13.28 -8.57
CA ALA A 24 2.30 -14.02 -9.73
C ALA A 24 2.56 -15.49 -9.37
N GLY A 25 3.21 -15.76 -8.23
CA GLY A 25 3.46 -17.12 -7.73
C GLY A 25 2.18 -17.91 -7.36
N SER A 26 1.05 -17.21 -7.20
CA SER A 26 -0.26 -17.80 -6.90
C SER A 26 -1.17 -17.92 -8.14
N GLY A 27 -0.64 -17.71 -9.33
CA GLY A 27 -1.32 -17.94 -10.60
C GLY A 27 -2.27 -16.79 -11.03
N TRP A 28 -2.11 -15.60 -10.47
CA TRP A 28 -2.80 -14.40 -10.94
C TRP A 28 -2.02 -13.74 -12.08
N ARG A 29 -2.73 -13.08 -12.98
CA ARG A 29 -2.13 -12.14 -13.94
C ARG A 29 -1.91 -10.82 -13.23
N VAL A 30 -0.70 -10.30 -13.26
CA VAL A 30 -0.31 -9.12 -12.49
C VAL A 30 0.08 -7.98 -13.40
N VAL A 31 -0.58 -6.84 -13.24
CA VAL A 31 -0.16 -5.56 -13.79
C VAL A 31 0.56 -4.78 -12.69
N ALA A 32 1.82 -4.50 -12.90
CA ALA A 32 2.67 -3.75 -11.96
C ALA A 32 2.81 -2.30 -12.40
N THR A 33 2.55 -1.33 -11.52
CA THR A 33 2.81 0.09 -11.82
C THR A 33 3.64 0.76 -10.74
N ASP A 34 4.57 1.60 -11.19
CA ASP A 34 5.42 2.43 -10.33
C ASP A 34 5.78 3.73 -11.04
N GLY A 35 6.06 4.79 -10.27
CA GLY A 35 6.55 6.06 -10.81
C GLY A 35 8.02 6.03 -11.23
N ASN A 36 8.77 5.00 -10.84
CA ASN A 36 10.18 4.84 -11.13
C ASN A 36 10.41 3.72 -12.15
N ALA A 37 10.63 4.10 -13.41
CA ALA A 37 10.85 3.17 -14.52
C ALA A 37 11.99 2.18 -14.26
N ALA A 38 13.15 2.68 -13.80
CA ALA A 38 14.33 1.84 -13.59
C ALA A 38 14.11 0.78 -12.50
N ARG A 39 13.39 1.13 -11.42
CA ARG A 39 13.03 0.15 -10.38
C ARG A 39 11.99 -0.86 -10.88
N LEU A 40 11.04 -0.41 -11.69
CA LEU A 40 10.00 -1.26 -12.26
C LEU A 40 10.61 -2.28 -13.24
N ASP A 41 11.56 -1.85 -14.05
CA ASP A 41 12.31 -2.72 -14.99
C ASP A 41 13.16 -3.75 -14.23
N ALA A 42 13.75 -3.34 -13.11
CA ALA A 42 14.55 -4.21 -12.24
C ALA A 42 13.74 -5.20 -11.38
N LEU A 43 12.40 -5.13 -11.44
CA LEU A 43 11.55 -6.03 -10.66
C LEU A 43 11.73 -7.48 -11.12
N ALA A 44 12.32 -8.31 -10.25
CA ALA A 44 12.70 -9.69 -10.55
C ALA A 44 11.51 -10.68 -10.49
N VAL A 45 10.41 -10.34 -11.16
CA VAL A 45 9.24 -11.21 -11.31
C VAL A 45 9.01 -11.42 -12.80
N PRO A 46 9.17 -12.65 -13.32
CA PRO A 46 8.93 -12.94 -14.73
C PRO A 46 7.42 -12.92 -15.05
N ASP A 47 7.11 -12.86 -16.34
CA ASP A 47 5.78 -13.10 -16.89
C ASP A 47 4.66 -12.23 -16.31
N LEU A 48 4.99 -10.96 -15.98
CA LEU A 48 3.96 -9.98 -15.63
C LEU A 48 3.11 -9.64 -16.85
N GLU A 49 1.82 -9.46 -16.64
CA GLU A 49 0.89 -9.04 -17.69
C GLU A 49 1.30 -7.70 -18.33
N ALA A 50 1.68 -6.74 -17.49
CA ALA A 50 2.27 -5.48 -17.92
C ALA A 50 3.10 -4.82 -16.82
N ARG A 51 4.09 -4.01 -17.24
CA ARG A 51 4.79 -3.03 -16.41
C ARG A 51 4.43 -1.64 -16.91
N LEU A 52 3.79 -0.84 -16.07
CA LEU A 52 3.31 0.49 -16.43
C LEU A 52 4.01 1.55 -15.60
N VAL A 53 4.75 2.43 -16.26
CA VAL A 53 5.28 3.62 -15.58
C VAL A 53 4.15 4.65 -15.49
N GLY A 54 3.82 5.10 -14.26
CA GLY A 54 2.70 6.04 -14.08
C GLY A 54 2.80 6.83 -12.78
N ASP A 55 2.18 8.01 -12.79
CA ASP A 55 2.17 8.93 -11.65
C ASP A 55 0.79 8.94 -10.98
N VAL A 56 0.73 8.43 -9.77
CA VAL A 56 -0.51 8.38 -8.98
C VAL A 56 -0.89 9.72 -8.34
N ARG A 57 -0.02 10.74 -8.38
CA ARG A 57 -0.27 12.04 -7.73
C ARG A 57 -1.39 12.85 -8.38
N THR A 58 -1.85 12.47 -9.55
CA THR A 58 -2.91 13.16 -10.28
C THR A 58 -4.07 12.24 -10.66
N ALA A 59 -5.29 12.76 -10.69
CA ALA A 59 -6.46 12.00 -11.12
C ALA A 59 -6.35 11.52 -12.58
N ALA A 60 -5.69 12.30 -13.45
CA ALA A 60 -5.44 11.94 -14.83
C ALA A 60 -4.47 10.76 -14.92
N GLY A 61 -3.32 10.83 -14.23
CA GLY A 61 -2.34 9.74 -14.20
C GLY A 61 -2.91 8.44 -13.64
N CYS A 62 -3.74 8.52 -12.58
CA CYS A 62 -4.44 7.33 -12.07
C CYS A 62 -5.36 6.71 -13.12
N ARG A 63 -6.10 7.51 -13.87
CA ARG A 63 -6.97 7.04 -14.95
C ARG A 63 -6.16 6.39 -16.08
N GLU A 64 -5.08 7.04 -16.53
CA GLU A 64 -4.18 6.49 -17.55
C GLU A 64 -3.60 5.13 -17.15
N ILE A 65 -3.19 4.98 -15.88
CA ILE A 65 -2.69 3.70 -15.35
C ILE A 65 -3.77 2.61 -15.43
N VAL A 66 -5.00 2.91 -14.97
CA VAL A 66 -6.09 1.93 -14.96
C VAL A 66 -6.52 1.57 -16.36
N ASP A 67 -6.67 2.55 -17.26
CA ASP A 67 -7.04 2.34 -18.65
C ASP A 67 -6.00 1.45 -19.38
N ALA A 68 -4.70 1.73 -19.17
CA ALA A 68 -3.63 0.91 -19.72
C ALA A 68 -3.62 -0.52 -19.14
N ALA A 69 -3.87 -0.66 -17.82
CA ALA A 69 -3.96 -1.97 -17.18
C ALA A 69 -5.11 -2.81 -17.75
N VAL A 70 -6.29 -2.20 -17.93
CA VAL A 70 -7.46 -2.87 -18.51
C VAL A 70 -7.26 -3.16 -19.98
N ALA A 71 -6.62 -2.26 -20.74
CA ALA A 71 -6.28 -2.51 -22.13
C ALA A 71 -5.35 -3.72 -22.30
N ALA A 72 -4.34 -3.85 -21.42
CA ALA A 72 -3.42 -4.98 -21.44
C ALA A 72 -4.07 -6.29 -21.01
N ALA A 73 -4.85 -6.27 -19.91
CA ALA A 73 -5.34 -7.49 -19.28
C ALA A 73 -6.79 -7.87 -19.62
N GLY A 74 -7.57 -6.95 -20.19
CA GLY A 74 -8.97 -7.16 -20.57
C GLY A 74 -9.97 -7.19 -19.40
N ARG A 75 -9.50 -7.13 -18.14
CA ARG A 75 -10.30 -7.12 -16.91
C ARG A 75 -9.50 -6.65 -15.72
N LEU A 76 -10.18 -6.33 -14.63
CA LEU A 76 -9.57 -6.04 -13.34
C LEU A 76 -10.40 -6.68 -12.22
N ASP A 77 -9.79 -7.57 -11.44
CA ASP A 77 -10.43 -8.29 -10.33
C ASP A 77 -9.98 -7.78 -8.98
N ALA A 78 -8.75 -7.27 -8.89
CA ALA A 78 -8.23 -6.68 -7.65
C ALA A 78 -7.39 -5.44 -7.93
N LEU A 79 -7.49 -4.46 -7.00
CA LEU A 79 -6.59 -3.31 -6.91
C LEU A 79 -5.87 -3.36 -5.57
N VAL A 80 -4.54 -3.28 -5.59
CA VAL A 80 -3.71 -3.13 -4.41
C VAL A 80 -2.98 -1.79 -4.48
N ASN A 81 -3.34 -0.87 -3.60
CA ASN A 81 -2.67 0.42 -3.47
C ASN A 81 -1.55 0.31 -2.43
N ALA A 82 -0.31 0.09 -2.91
CA ALA A 82 0.89 0.02 -2.09
C ALA A 82 1.89 1.16 -2.38
N ALA A 83 1.54 2.09 -3.26
CA ALA A 83 2.33 3.31 -3.46
C ALA A 83 2.31 4.17 -2.19
N GLY A 84 3.48 4.63 -1.76
CA GLY A 84 3.59 5.48 -0.60
C GLY A 84 4.97 6.10 -0.45
N VAL A 85 5.00 7.25 0.21
CA VAL A 85 6.23 7.97 0.55
C VAL A 85 6.18 8.41 2.00
N TRP A 86 7.36 8.59 2.61
CA TRP A 86 7.54 9.05 3.98
C TRP A 86 8.24 10.39 4.01
N ARG A 87 7.78 11.29 4.89
CA ARG A 87 8.49 12.50 5.29
C ARG A 87 8.38 12.62 6.81
N GLU A 88 9.45 13.08 7.42
CA GLU A 88 9.56 13.22 8.87
C GLU A 88 10.11 14.60 9.22
N GLY A 89 9.53 15.22 10.24
CA GLY A 89 9.90 16.51 10.77
C GLY A 89 8.80 17.08 11.67
N PRO A 90 9.10 18.08 12.49
CA PRO A 90 8.10 18.77 13.30
C PRO A 90 7.11 19.54 12.38
N VAL A 91 5.87 19.69 12.86
CA VAL A 91 4.77 20.26 12.06
C VAL A 91 5.07 21.71 11.65
N ASP A 92 5.65 22.49 12.54
CA ASP A 92 6.00 23.90 12.31
C ASP A 92 7.17 24.12 11.34
N ALA A 93 7.92 23.05 11.02
CA ALA A 93 8.97 23.05 10.00
C ALA A 93 8.58 22.25 8.74
N CYS A 94 7.36 21.72 8.65
CA CYS A 94 6.90 20.99 7.48
C CYS A 94 6.65 21.97 6.32
N SER A 95 7.37 21.79 5.22
CA SER A 95 7.11 22.57 4.02
C SER A 95 5.83 22.11 3.32
N GLU A 96 5.16 23.04 2.59
CA GLU A 96 4.02 22.68 1.74
C GLU A 96 4.39 21.58 0.73
N ALA A 97 5.58 21.66 0.16
CA ALA A 97 6.07 20.66 -0.79
C ALA A 97 6.24 19.25 -0.16
N ASP A 98 6.68 19.15 1.11
CA ASP A 98 6.77 17.87 1.81
C ASP A 98 5.39 17.34 2.19
N PHE A 99 4.49 18.22 2.61
CA PHE A 99 3.09 17.89 2.87
C PHE A 99 2.40 17.36 1.60
N ASP A 100 2.51 18.09 0.50
CA ASP A 100 1.91 17.73 -0.80
C ASP A 100 2.50 16.40 -1.32
N ALA A 101 3.82 16.21 -1.21
CA ALA A 101 4.46 14.96 -1.62
C ALA A 101 3.86 13.75 -0.90
N VAL A 102 3.56 13.89 0.40
CA VAL A 102 2.95 12.81 1.20
C VAL A 102 1.48 12.63 0.86
N VAL A 103 0.71 13.71 0.83
CA VAL A 103 -0.74 13.65 0.62
C VAL A 103 -1.07 13.24 -0.82
N ASP A 104 -0.36 13.78 -1.80
CA ASP A 104 -0.60 13.47 -3.22
C ASP A 104 -0.33 12.01 -3.55
N VAL A 105 0.71 11.39 -2.99
CA VAL A 105 0.98 9.98 -3.23
C VAL A 105 0.09 9.09 -2.36
N ASN A 106 0.12 9.29 -1.03
CA ASN A 106 -0.44 8.32 -0.10
C ASN A 106 -1.99 8.35 -0.07
N LEU A 107 -2.58 9.54 -0.07
CA LEU A 107 -4.03 9.70 0.08
C LEU A 107 -4.72 9.97 -1.26
N LYS A 108 -4.34 11.03 -1.95
CA LYS A 108 -4.96 11.42 -3.22
C LYS A 108 -4.77 10.35 -4.29
N GLY A 109 -3.55 9.80 -4.39
CA GLY A 109 -3.24 8.69 -5.31
C GLY A 109 -4.10 7.47 -5.03
N THR A 110 -4.15 7.02 -3.76
CA THR A 110 -5.00 5.90 -3.35
C THR A 110 -6.47 6.16 -3.70
N PHE A 111 -6.98 7.35 -3.42
CA PHE A 111 -8.36 7.74 -3.71
C PHE A 111 -8.66 7.65 -5.22
N PHE A 112 -7.84 8.26 -6.08
CA PHE A 112 -8.11 8.32 -7.52
C PHE A 112 -7.78 7.00 -8.23
N MET A 113 -6.86 6.18 -7.74
CA MET A 113 -6.70 4.80 -8.22
C MET A 113 -7.95 3.97 -7.94
N CYS A 114 -8.52 4.08 -6.73
CA CYS A 114 -9.81 3.44 -6.41
C CYS A 114 -10.91 3.96 -7.35
N ALA A 115 -11.07 5.29 -7.46
CA ALA A 115 -12.13 5.89 -8.28
C ALA A 115 -12.07 5.43 -9.75
N ALA A 116 -10.88 5.40 -10.35
CA ALA A 116 -10.69 4.93 -11.73
C ALA A 116 -10.99 3.43 -11.88
N SER A 117 -10.66 2.62 -10.87
CA SER A 117 -10.81 1.16 -10.92
C SER A 117 -12.25 0.66 -10.68
N ILE A 118 -13.08 1.45 -9.98
CA ILE A 118 -14.45 1.05 -9.57
C ILE A 118 -15.31 0.50 -10.71
N PRO A 119 -15.40 1.10 -11.91
CA PRO A 119 -16.24 0.57 -12.99
C PRO A 119 -15.87 -0.86 -13.37
N HIS A 120 -14.59 -1.17 -13.41
CA HIS A 120 -14.06 -2.49 -13.78
C HIS A 120 -14.25 -3.50 -12.65
N LEU A 121 -13.99 -3.08 -11.39
CA LEU A 121 -14.19 -3.92 -10.20
C LEU A 121 -15.67 -4.27 -9.99
N LYS A 122 -16.59 -3.34 -10.23
CA LYS A 122 -18.04 -3.64 -10.19
C LYS A 122 -18.43 -4.72 -11.18
N SER A 123 -17.85 -4.72 -12.37
CA SER A 123 -18.12 -5.73 -13.40
C SER A 123 -17.59 -7.12 -13.02
N ALA A 124 -16.60 -7.19 -12.14
CA ALA A 124 -15.95 -8.44 -11.73
C ALA A 124 -16.41 -8.97 -10.36
N GLY A 125 -17.14 -8.18 -9.55
CA GLY A 125 -17.32 -8.45 -8.12
C GLY A 125 -16.00 -8.44 -7.38
N GLY A 126 -15.14 -7.44 -7.67
CA GLY A 126 -13.73 -7.42 -7.35
C GLY A 126 -13.40 -6.98 -5.92
N VAL A 127 -12.12 -6.70 -5.67
CA VAL A 127 -11.63 -6.33 -4.34
C VAL A 127 -10.59 -5.22 -4.40
N ILE A 128 -10.62 -4.35 -3.39
CA ILE A 128 -9.62 -3.30 -3.15
C ILE A 128 -8.91 -3.60 -1.83
N VAL A 129 -7.58 -3.56 -1.84
CA VAL A 129 -6.77 -3.55 -0.63
C VAL A 129 -5.87 -2.32 -0.64
N ASN A 130 -6.08 -1.45 0.33
CA ASN A 130 -5.27 -0.25 0.51
C ASN A 130 -4.24 -0.47 1.62
N VAL A 131 -2.96 -0.23 1.33
CA VAL A 131 -1.91 -0.28 2.34
C VAL A 131 -1.91 1.03 3.11
N SER A 132 -2.43 0.98 4.35
CA SER A 132 -2.36 2.06 5.32
C SER A 132 -1.06 1.95 6.16
N SER A 133 -1.14 2.12 7.47
CA SER A 133 -0.04 2.00 8.43
C SER A 133 -0.62 1.99 9.86
N ASP A 134 0.16 1.57 10.85
CA ASP A 134 -0.06 1.87 12.27
C ASP A 134 -0.28 3.37 12.51
N ALA A 135 0.43 4.21 11.74
CA ALA A 135 0.25 5.67 11.72
C ALA A 135 -1.14 6.14 11.26
N GLY A 136 -1.96 5.25 10.71
CA GLY A 136 -3.37 5.52 10.41
C GLY A 136 -4.30 5.38 11.63
N HIS A 137 -3.80 4.88 12.77
CA HIS A 137 -4.55 4.63 13.99
C HIS A 137 -4.02 5.41 15.18
N GLN A 138 -2.75 5.76 15.14
CA GLN A 138 -2.06 6.43 16.24
C GLN A 138 -1.16 7.56 15.73
N GLY A 139 -0.75 8.46 16.63
CA GLY A 139 0.23 9.49 16.31
C GLY A 139 1.65 8.95 16.36
N ASN A 140 2.43 9.19 15.32
CA ASN A 140 3.86 8.95 15.31
C ASN A 140 4.61 10.30 15.36
N LEU A 141 5.49 10.45 16.34
CA LEU A 141 6.26 11.69 16.55
C LEU A 141 7.03 12.05 15.27
N GLY A 142 6.93 13.28 14.83
CA GLY A 142 7.60 13.79 13.65
C GLY A 142 6.94 13.35 12.31
N ALA A 143 5.83 12.61 12.33
CA ALA A 143 5.21 12.07 11.12
C ALA A 143 3.76 12.55 10.90
N ALA A 144 3.42 13.78 11.34
CA ALA A 144 2.05 14.26 11.34
C ALA A 144 1.38 14.24 9.95
N ALA A 145 2.08 14.69 8.89
CA ALA A 145 1.55 14.64 7.52
C ALA A 145 1.32 13.19 7.05
N TYR A 146 2.23 12.28 7.40
CA TYR A 146 2.09 10.86 7.10
C TYR A 146 0.91 10.25 7.86
N CYS A 147 0.77 10.52 9.17
CA CYS A 147 -0.38 10.08 9.98
C CYS A 147 -1.69 10.58 9.39
N ALA A 148 -1.78 11.86 9.01
CA ALA A 148 -2.95 12.44 8.36
C ALA A 148 -3.29 11.70 7.05
N SER A 149 -2.28 11.41 6.21
CA SER A 149 -2.48 10.69 4.96
C SER A 149 -2.99 9.26 5.18
N LYS A 150 -2.39 8.51 6.12
CA LYS A 150 -2.73 7.10 6.39
C LYS A 150 -4.04 6.97 7.18
N GLY A 151 -4.32 7.88 8.11
CA GLY A 151 -5.64 7.97 8.76
C GLY A 151 -6.74 8.25 7.73
N GLY A 152 -6.47 9.16 6.78
CA GLY A 152 -7.36 9.42 5.65
C GLY A 152 -7.63 8.16 4.81
N VAL A 153 -6.60 7.38 4.46
CA VAL A 153 -6.74 6.10 3.73
C VAL A 153 -7.60 5.11 4.51
N THR A 154 -7.36 4.97 5.82
CA THR A 154 -8.10 4.03 6.67
C THR A 154 -9.60 4.36 6.72
N VAL A 155 -9.96 5.62 6.97
CA VAL A 155 -11.37 6.03 7.05
C VAL A 155 -12.01 6.08 5.67
N PHE A 156 -11.30 6.57 4.65
CA PHE A 156 -11.76 6.52 3.25
C PHE A 156 -12.14 5.10 2.82
N THR A 157 -11.32 4.10 3.15
CA THR A 157 -11.58 2.71 2.77
C THR A 157 -12.87 2.17 3.40
N LYS A 158 -13.18 2.56 4.65
CA LYS A 158 -14.46 2.20 5.29
C LYS A 158 -15.66 2.80 4.57
N ALA A 159 -15.59 4.08 4.19
CA ALA A 159 -16.64 4.72 3.41
C ALA A 159 -16.81 4.03 2.04
N LEU A 160 -15.69 3.77 1.37
CA LEU A 160 -15.67 3.09 0.08
C LEU A 160 -16.29 1.69 0.15
N ALA A 161 -16.03 0.94 1.22
CA ALA A 161 -16.63 -0.38 1.43
C ALA A 161 -18.15 -0.33 1.50
N LEU A 162 -18.72 0.68 2.18
CA LEU A 162 -20.17 0.90 2.26
C LEU A 162 -20.77 1.23 0.88
N GLU A 163 -20.12 2.10 0.12
CA GLU A 163 -20.56 2.49 -1.23
C GLU A 163 -20.53 1.30 -2.23
N LEU A 164 -19.56 0.41 -2.07
CA LEU A 164 -19.32 -0.67 -3.01
C LEU A 164 -20.02 -1.99 -2.65
N ALA A 165 -20.45 -2.16 -1.40
CA ALA A 165 -21.13 -3.37 -0.91
C ALA A 165 -22.34 -3.77 -1.78
N PRO A 166 -23.24 -2.85 -2.23
CA PRO A 166 -24.36 -3.20 -3.09
C PRO A 166 -23.96 -3.78 -4.47
N HIS A 167 -22.70 -3.61 -4.83
CA HIS A 167 -22.12 -4.11 -6.10
C HIS A 167 -21.28 -5.38 -5.92
N GLY A 168 -21.24 -5.95 -4.71
CA GLY A 168 -20.41 -7.12 -4.40
C GLY A 168 -18.90 -6.87 -4.42
N VAL A 169 -18.46 -5.60 -4.40
CA VAL A 169 -17.06 -5.24 -4.34
C VAL A 169 -16.65 -5.01 -2.87
N ARG A 170 -15.53 -5.59 -2.47
CA ARG A 170 -14.99 -5.44 -1.12
C ARG A 170 -13.83 -4.46 -1.09
N ALA A 171 -13.70 -3.70 0.00
CA ALA A 171 -12.57 -2.80 0.22
C ALA A 171 -12.09 -2.92 1.67
N ASN A 172 -10.80 -3.16 1.85
CA ASN A 172 -10.18 -3.30 3.17
C ASN A 172 -8.83 -2.58 3.23
N THR A 173 -8.35 -2.29 4.45
CA THR A 173 -6.99 -1.81 4.68
C THR A 173 -6.12 -2.88 5.34
N VAL A 174 -4.83 -2.82 5.03
CA VAL A 174 -3.76 -3.49 5.77
C VAL A 174 -2.88 -2.41 6.35
N SER A 175 -2.63 -2.46 7.65
CA SER A 175 -1.95 -1.42 8.42
C SER A 175 -0.68 -1.99 9.09
N PRO A 176 0.43 -2.08 8.33
CA PRO A 176 1.68 -2.54 8.90
C PRO A 176 2.32 -1.46 9.79
N ALA A 177 3.10 -1.91 10.79
CA ALA A 177 4.09 -1.08 11.46
C ALA A 177 5.41 -1.06 10.64
N ASP A 178 6.58 -1.09 11.30
CA ASP A 178 7.87 -0.98 10.63
C ASP A 178 8.17 -2.25 9.79
N VAL A 179 8.19 -2.11 8.48
CA VAL A 179 8.47 -3.19 7.52
C VAL A 179 9.88 -3.03 6.96
N ASP A 180 10.65 -4.13 6.95
CA ASP A 180 11.98 -4.18 6.34
C ASP A 180 11.89 -3.95 4.82
N THR A 181 12.14 -2.72 4.41
CA THR A 181 11.95 -2.23 3.05
C THR A 181 12.92 -1.11 2.72
N PRO A 182 13.11 -0.78 1.44
CA PRO A 182 13.87 0.42 1.04
C PRO A 182 13.36 1.72 1.67
N MET A 183 12.07 1.81 2.03
CA MET A 183 11.51 2.98 2.73
C MET A 183 12.07 3.08 4.15
N LEU A 184 12.11 1.99 4.91
CA LEU A 184 12.67 1.97 6.26
C LEU A 184 14.18 2.30 6.24
N LYS A 185 14.91 1.77 5.25
CA LYS A 185 16.31 2.11 5.05
C LYS A 185 16.49 3.61 4.77
N PHE A 186 15.69 4.18 3.88
CA PHE A 186 15.69 5.62 3.61
C PHE A 186 15.40 6.45 4.88
N GLN A 187 14.47 6.01 5.71
CA GLN A 187 14.17 6.69 6.99
C GLN A 187 15.40 6.72 7.90
N ALA A 188 16.03 5.58 8.13
CA ALA A 188 17.21 5.47 8.98
C ALA A 188 18.39 6.30 8.45
N GLU A 189 18.64 6.28 7.15
CA GLU A 189 19.71 7.06 6.51
C GLU A 189 19.44 8.58 6.58
N ARG A 190 18.19 8.99 6.39
CA ARG A 190 17.81 10.41 6.28
C ARG A 190 17.58 11.07 7.63
N TYR A 191 16.97 10.33 8.56
CA TYR A 191 16.49 10.88 9.84
C TYR A 191 17.19 10.30 11.06
N GLY A 192 18.06 9.31 10.89
CA GLY A 192 18.82 8.68 11.96
C GLY A 192 20.02 9.49 12.49
N GLY A 193 20.18 10.75 12.05
CA GLY A 193 21.25 11.63 12.54
C GLY A 193 22.67 11.13 12.25
N GLY A 194 22.86 10.30 11.21
CA GLY A 194 24.13 9.66 10.88
C GLY A 194 24.33 8.29 11.54
N GLU A 195 23.38 7.83 12.34
CA GLU A 195 23.44 6.58 13.11
C GLU A 195 22.24 5.64 12.75
N PRO A 196 22.18 5.06 11.55
CA PRO A 196 21.05 4.24 11.12
C PRO A 196 20.72 3.08 12.07
N GLU A 197 21.74 2.44 12.63
CA GLU A 197 21.57 1.34 13.58
C GLU A 197 20.95 1.80 14.91
N ALA A 198 21.22 3.03 15.36
CA ALA A 198 20.58 3.60 16.53
C ALA A 198 19.10 3.89 16.25
N TYR A 199 18.78 4.36 15.04
CA TYR A 199 17.42 4.56 14.58
C TYR A 199 16.62 3.24 14.61
N TYR A 200 17.17 2.17 14.05
CA TYR A 200 16.53 0.84 14.07
C TYR A 200 16.32 0.32 15.49
N ARG A 201 17.32 0.44 16.37
CA ARG A 201 17.18 0.05 17.79
C ARG A 201 16.08 0.83 18.49
N ALA A 202 15.96 2.14 18.22
CA ALA A 202 14.93 2.98 18.82
C ALA A 202 13.52 2.60 18.35
N LEU A 203 13.35 2.19 17.09
CA LEU A 203 12.09 1.66 16.58
C LEU A 203 11.76 0.34 17.28
N LEU A 204 12.66 -0.64 17.24
CA LEU A 204 12.43 -1.98 17.79
C LEU A 204 12.19 -1.97 19.31
N ALA A 205 12.77 -1.02 20.05
CA ALA A 205 12.53 -0.87 21.47
C ALA A 205 11.08 -0.55 21.85
N LYS A 206 10.26 -0.12 20.88
CA LYS A 206 8.85 0.18 21.10
C LYS A 206 7.95 -1.07 21.01
N TYR A 207 8.47 -2.18 20.50
CA TYR A 207 7.71 -3.40 20.29
C TYR A 207 7.59 -4.25 21.56
N PRO A 208 6.44 -4.88 21.83
CA PRO A 208 6.22 -5.63 23.07
C PRO A 208 7.08 -6.90 23.18
N GLN A 209 7.70 -7.37 22.07
CA GLN A 209 8.60 -8.54 22.07
C GLN A 209 9.95 -8.28 22.77
N GLY A 210 10.27 -7.03 23.08
CA GLY A 210 11.53 -6.69 23.75
C GLY A 210 12.75 -7.15 22.93
N ALA A 211 13.61 -7.96 23.51
CA ALA A 211 14.83 -8.43 22.83
C ALA A 211 14.60 -9.33 21.61
N GLN A 212 13.39 -9.83 21.43
CA GLN A 212 13.01 -10.64 20.26
C GLN A 212 12.29 -9.84 19.16
N ALA A 213 12.17 -8.51 19.36
CA ALA A 213 11.55 -7.63 18.37
C ALA A 213 12.34 -7.66 17.05
N ARG A 214 11.60 -7.69 15.96
CA ARG A 214 12.14 -7.62 14.60
C ARG A 214 11.25 -6.75 13.73
N PHE A 215 11.77 -6.27 12.64
CA PHE A 215 10.93 -5.67 11.60
C PHE A 215 10.03 -6.73 10.94
N ILE A 216 8.86 -6.27 10.49
CA ILE A 216 7.93 -7.10 9.70
C ILE A 216 8.56 -7.32 8.34
N ARG A 217 8.47 -8.53 7.79
CA ARG A 217 8.92 -8.77 6.43
C ARG A 217 7.83 -8.36 5.44
N ALA A 218 8.26 -7.86 4.27
CA ALA A 218 7.34 -7.46 3.22
C ALA A 218 6.47 -8.62 2.70
N ASP A 219 6.99 -9.86 2.73
CA ASP A 219 6.23 -11.05 2.36
C ASP A 219 5.11 -11.38 3.36
N GLU A 220 5.28 -11.10 4.65
CA GLU A 220 4.22 -11.26 5.65
C GLU A 220 3.04 -10.31 5.37
N VAL A 221 3.33 -9.08 4.94
CA VAL A 221 2.29 -8.13 4.50
C VAL A 221 1.61 -8.62 3.23
N ALA A 222 2.39 -9.09 2.25
CA ALA A 222 1.87 -9.60 0.98
C ALA A 222 0.95 -10.82 1.14
N GLU A 223 1.22 -11.71 2.11
CA GLU A 223 0.34 -12.84 2.43
C GLU A 223 -1.04 -12.37 2.90
N LEU A 224 -1.10 -11.37 3.78
CA LEU A 224 -2.37 -10.81 4.25
C LEU A 224 -3.13 -10.11 3.13
N VAL A 225 -2.43 -9.31 2.32
CA VAL A 225 -3.00 -8.65 1.14
C VAL A 225 -3.60 -9.68 0.18
N PHE A 226 -2.87 -10.75 -0.10
CA PHE A 226 -3.33 -11.83 -0.96
C PHE A 226 -4.55 -12.55 -0.37
N PHE A 227 -4.52 -12.91 0.92
CA PHE A 227 -5.67 -13.51 1.61
C PHE A 227 -6.94 -12.67 1.44
N LEU A 228 -6.86 -11.37 1.63
CA LEU A 228 -7.99 -10.45 1.48
C LEU A 228 -8.54 -10.41 0.06
N CYS A 229 -7.73 -10.76 -0.95
CA CYS A 229 -8.16 -10.85 -2.34
C CYS A 229 -8.75 -12.22 -2.72
N THR A 230 -8.71 -13.22 -1.84
CA THR A 230 -9.25 -14.57 -2.10
C THR A 230 -10.72 -14.72 -1.70
N PRO A 231 -11.41 -15.76 -2.18
CA PRO A 231 -12.75 -16.12 -1.72
C PRO A 231 -12.84 -16.43 -0.21
N ALA A 232 -11.73 -16.83 0.44
CA ALA A 232 -11.70 -17.08 1.88
C ALA A 232 -12.02 -15.82 2.70
N ALA A 233 -11.82 -14.62 2.14
CA ALA A 233 -12.14 -13.35 2.75
C ALA A 233 -13.50 -12.77 2.29
N ALA A 234 -14.39 -13.57 1.71
CA ALA A 234 -15.65 -13.09 1.09
C ALA A 234 -16.55 -12.29 2.03
N ALA A 235 -16.54 -12.57 3.33
CA ALA A 235 -17.33 -11.86 4.34
C ALA A 235 -16.63 -10.61 4.90
N ILE A 236 -15.43 -10.27 4.42
CA ILE A 236 -14.60 -9.21 4.99
C ILE A 236 -14.61 -7.99 4.06
N THR A 237 -15.21 -6.89 4.52
CA THR A 237 -15.19 -5.58 3.87
C THR A 237 -15.28 -4.47 4.90
N GLY A 238 -14.66 -3.32 4.65
CA GLY A 238 -14.58 -2.18 5.56
C GLY A 238 -13.69 -2.43 6.79
N ALA A 239 -12.97 -3.55 6.81
CA ALA A 239 -12.08 -3.89 7.90
C ALA A 239 -10.69 -3.29 7.69
N ASP A 240 -10.02 -3.11 8.81
CA ASP A 240 -8.63 -2.70 8.85
C ASP A 240 -7.82 -3.71 9.66
N PHE A 241 -6.73 -4.18 9.08
CA PHE A 241 -5.93 -5.25 9.63
C PHE A 241 -4.55 -4.74 10.01
N ALA A 242 -4.33 -4.56 11.31
CA ALA A 242 -2.99 -4.32 11.82
C ALA A 242 -2.11 -5.57 11.59
N ILE A 243 -0.92 -5.34 11.05
CA ILE A 243 0.15 -6.33 10.98
C ILE A 243 1.40 -5.69 11.59
N ASP A 244 1.47 -5.70 12.91
CA ASP A 244 2.33 -4.82 13.70
C ASP A 244 2.97 -5.52 14.92
N GLN A 245 2.85 -6.84 15.01
CA GLN A 245 3.36 -7.62 16.13
C GLN A 245 2.85 -7.12 17.50
N GLY A 246 1.63 -6.57 17.54
CA GLY A 246 1.04 -6.02 18.77
C GLY A 246 1.54 -4.63 19.15
N TYR A 247 2.27 -3.94 18.28
CA TYR A 247 2.79 -2.60 18.53
C TYR A 247 1.69 -1.59 18.91
N SER A 248 0.53 -1.66 18.26
CA SER A 248 -0.62 -0.78 18.51
C SER A 248 -1.66 -1.36 19.48
N ALA A 249 -1.54 -2.61 19.92
CA ALA A 249 -2.59 -3.31 20.68
C ALA A 249 -2.89 -2.72 22.07
N GLY A 250 -2.00 -1.91 22.62
CA GLY A 250 -2.15 -1.28 23.93
C GLY A 250 -2.25 0.24 23.91
N LYS A 251 -2.55 0.84 22.75
CA LYS A 251 -2.55 2.29 22.55
C LYS A 251 -3.92 2.79 22.14
#